data_26b2bc3cc07b2f05821c405d6f27396b
#
_entry.id   26b2bc3cc07b2f05821c405d6f27396b
#
_cell.length_a   1.000
_cell.length_b   1.000
_cell.length_c   1.000
_cell.angle_alpha   90.00
_cell.angle_beta   90.00
_cell.angle_gamma   90.00
#
_symmetry.space_group_name_H-M   'P 1'
#
loop_
_entity.id
_entity.type
_entity.pdbx_description
1 polymer ?
#
loop_
_entity_poly.entity_id
_entity_poly.type
_entity_poly.pdbx_seq_one_letter_code
_entity_poly.pdbx_strand_id
1 'polypeptide(L)'
;MVLMHDGTTEQITFEAFGERVGKGKTQIEERIHDPLTRVDNDLAMVWAPFEFRVNGKVDHCGTDLFNLVRTDGKWLIANFVAAVRKDCGAK
;
A
#
# COMPACT_ATOMS: atom_id res chain seq x y z
N MET A 1 3.03 -0.62 -10.23
CA MET A 1 3.17 -0.81 -8.78
C MET A 1 3.88 -2.13 -8.51
N VAL A 2 4.60 -2.22 -7.42
CA VAL A 2 5.39 -3.39 -7.07
C VAL A 2 4.91 -3.93 -5.73
N LEU A 3 4.62 -5.23 -5.68
CA LEU A 3 4.24 -5.94 -4.46
C LEU A 3 5.32 -6.96 -4.13
N MET A 4 5.75 -6.99 -2.88
CA MET A 4 6.76 -7.93 -2.42
C MET A 4 6.15 -8.84 -1.35
N HIS A 5 6.18 -10.15 -1.61
CA HIS A 5 5.61 -11.17 -0.74
C HIS A 5 6.64 -12.24 -0.46
N ASP A 6 7.08 -12.37 0.78
CA ASP A 6 7.92 -13.50 1.21
C ASP A 6 9.05 -13.84 0.22
N GLY A 7 9.82 -12.83 -0.17
CA GLY A 7 10.92 -13.01 -1.10
C GLY A 7 10.54 -13.01 -2.57
N THR A 8 9.25 -12.89 -2.88
CA THR A 8 8.75 -12.83 -4.25
C THR A 8 8.35 -11.39 -4.57
N THR A 9 8.66 -10.95 -5.79
CA THR A 9 8.31 -9.62 -6.25
C THR A 9 7.33 -9.74 -7.42
N GLU A 10 6.24 -9.02 -7.33
CA GLU A 10 5.23 -8.96 -8.38
C GLU A 10 5.10 -7.53 -8.87
N GLN A 11 5.06 -7.36 -10.19
CA GLN A 11 4.78 -6.06 -10.79
C GLN A 11 3.38 -6.12 -11.40
N ILE A 12 2.54 -5.16 -11.05
CA ILE A 12 1.13 -5.16 -11.43
C ILE A 12 0.69 -3.74 -11.71
N THR A 13 -0.25 -3.54 -12.63
CA THR A 13 -0.81 -2.22 -12.89
C THR A 13 -1.80 -1.86 -11.79
N PHE A 14 -2.04 -0.55 -11.59
CA PHE A 14 -3.03 -0.10 -10.63
C PHE A 14 -4.43 -0.61 -10.99
N GLU A 15 -4.73 -0.64 -12.29
CA GLU A 15 -6.01 -1.12 -12.77
C GLU A 15 -6.24 -2.59 -12.43
N ALA A 16 -5.24 -3.44 -12.70
CA ALA A 16 -5.34 -4.86 -12.40
C ALA A 16 -5.44 -5.10 -10.88
N PHE A 17 -4.76 -4.31 -10.09
CA PHE A 17 -4.84 -4.41 -8.64
C PHE A 17 -6.25 -4.06 -8.16
N GLY A 18 -6.83 -2.99 -8.71
CA GLY A 18 -8.19 -2.59 -8.36
C GLY A 18 -9.20 -3.68 -8.67
N GLU A 19 -9.06 -4.36 -9.81
CA GLU A 19 -9.92 -5.47 -10.16
C GLU A 19 -9.75 -6.64 -9.19
N ARG A 20 -8.51 -6.90 -8.78
CA ARG A 20 -8.21 -8.01 -7.87
C ARG A 20 -8.89 -7.82 -6.51
N VAL A 21 -8.86 -6.61 -5.97
CA VAL A 21 -9.43 -6.33 -4.65
C VAL A 21 -10.91 -5.97 -4.69
N GLY A 22 -11.40 -5.50 -5.84
CA GLY A 22 -12.78 -5.06 -5.98
C GLY A 22 -13.78 -6.17 -6.22
N LYS A 23 -13.32 -7.38 -6.50
CA LYS A 23 -14.21 -8.51 -6.78
C LYS A 23 -14.56 -9.23 -5.49
N GLY A 24 -15.84 -9.43 -5.25
CA GLY A 24 -16.32 -10.24 -4.15
C GLY A 24 -17.22 -9.48 -3.21
N LYS A 25 -17.95 -10.26 -2.44
CA LYS A 25 -18.90 -9.75 -1.43
C LYS A 25 -18.23 -9.70 -0.06
N THR A 26 -16.94 -9.95 0.01
CA THR A 26 -16.18 -9.96 1.24
C THR A 26 -15.94 -8.55 1.71
N GLN A 27 -16.19 -8.31 2.98
CA GLN A 27 -15.90 -7.01 3.58
C GLN A 27 -14.39 -6.88 3.81
N ILE A 28 -13.77 -5.88 3.18
CA ILE A 28 -12.35 -5.63 3.31
C ILE A 28 -12.12 -4.25 3.90
N GLU A 29 -11.03 -4.12 4.66
CA GLU A 29 -10.65 -2.86 5.28
C GLU A 29 -9.13 -2.78 5.35
N GLU A 30 -8.58 -1.62 5.01
CA GLU A 30 -7.15 -1.37 5.22
C GLU A 30 -7.01 -0.30 6.29
N ARG A 31 -6.18 -0.55 7.29
CA ARG A 31 -5.88 0.40 8.36
C ARG A 31 -4.42 0.81 8.27
N ILE A 32 -4.21 2.11 8.24
CA ILE A 32 -2.87 2.70 8.22
C ILE A 32 -2.47 3.07 9.65
N HIS A 33 -1.25 2.74 10.03
CA HIS A 33 -0.72 3.00 11.36
C HIS A 33 0.48 3.94 11.29
N ASP A 34 0.36 5.11 11.92
CA ASP A 34 1.46 6.06 12.10
C ASP A 34 2.28 6.30 10.82
N PRO A 35 1.66 6.82 9.76
CA PRO A 35 2.40 7.06 8.53
C PRO A 35 3.47 8.13 8.72
N LEU A 36 4.62 7.91 8.06
CA LEU A 36 5.71 8.86 8.04
C LEU A 36 5.75 9.53 6.69
N THR A 37 5.68 10.85 6.67
CA THR A 37 5.71 11.63 5.44
C THR A 37 6.93 12.54 5.42
N ARG A 38 7.63 12.57 4.29
CA ARG A 38 8.73 13.50 4.04
C ARG A 38 8.44 14.25 2.77
N VAL A 39 8.68 15.55 2.80
CA VAL A 39 8.40 16.42 1.65
C VAL A 39 9.61 17.31 1.38
N ASP A 40 9.99 17.41 0.12
CA ASP A 40 10.99 18.33 -0.37
C ASP A 40 10.46 18.98 -1.63
N ASN A 41 9.95 20.21 -1.53
CA ASN A 41 9.34 20.96 -2.63
C ASN A 41 8.23 20.14 -3.33
N ASP A 42 8.49 19.68 -4.55
CA ASP A 42 7.51 18.95 -5.36
C ASP A 42 7.69 17.45 -5.29
N LEU A 43 8.49 16.97 -4.34
CA LEU A 43 8.72 15.55 -4.11
C LEU A 43 8.27 15.18 -2.71
N ALA A 44 7.55 14.07 -2.58
CA ALA A 44 7.14 13.58 -1.28
C ALA A 44 7.20 12.06 -1.24
N MET A 45 7.34 11.56 -0.02
CA MET A 45 7.34 10.13 0.26
C MET A 45 6.40 9.89 1.42
N VAL A 46 5.59 8.85 1.33
CA VAL A 46 4.75 8.41 2.45
C VAL A 46 5.07 6.94 2.74
N TRP A 47 5.50 6.69 3.96
CA TRP A 47 5.79 5.36 4.48
C TRP A 47 4.63 4.98 5.40
N ALA A 48 3.79 4.03 4.99
CA ALA A 48 2.52 3.77 5.64
C ALA A 48 2.38 2.30 6.05
N PRO A 49 2.76 1.95 7.28
CA PRO A 49 2.47 0.61 7.80
C PRO A 49 0.96 0.35 7.78
N PHE A 50 0.55 -0.83 7.41
CA PHE A 50 -0.87 -1.15 7.27
C PHE A 50 -1.22 -2.55 7.74
N GLU A 51 -2.50 -2.71 8.11
CA GLU A 51 -3.15 -3.99 8.28
C GLU A 51 -4.26 -4.11 7.25
N PHE A 52 -4.33 -5.24 6.57
CA PHE A 52 -5.44 -5.54 5.66
C PHE A 52 -6.34 -6.57 6.33
N ARG A 53 -7.61 -6.20 6.53
CA ARG A 53 -8.55 -7.02 7.26
C ARG A 53 -9.61 -7.57 6.32
N VAL A 54 -9.95 -8.83 6.53
CA VAL A 54 -11.01 -9.53 5.80
C VAL A 54 -12.01 -10.00 6.83
N ASN A 55 -13.25 -9.54 6.71
CA ASN A 55 -14.33 -9.86 7.64
C ASN A 55 -13.95 -9.60 9.10
N GLY A 56 -13.26 -8.48 9.35
CA GLY A 56 -12.88 -8.04 10.69
C GLY A 56 -11.63 -8.68 11.26
N LYS A 57 -10.97 -9.56 10.51
CA LYS A 57 -9.74 -10.22 10.97
C LYS A 57 -8.56 -9.83 10.09
N VAL A 58 -7.39 -9.68 10.70
CA VAL A 58 -6.19 -9.37 9.96
C VAL A 58 -5.83 -10.53 9.04
N ASP A 59 -5.85 -10.28 7.75
CA ASP A 59 -5.48 -11.26 6.73
C ASP A 59 -3.99 -11.17 6.40
N HIS A 60 -3.51 -9.96 6.21
CA HIS A 60 -2.10 -9.69 5.99
C HIS A 60 -1.78 -8.26 6.42
N CYS A 61 -0.52 -7.92 6.42
CA CYS A 61 -0.06 -6.60 6.80
C CYS A 61 1.22 -6.27 6.07
N GLY A 62 1.76 -5.12 6.33
CA GLY A 62 3.01 -4.71 5.72
C GLY A 62 3.21 -3.22 5.76
N THR A 63 3.86 -2.70 4.73
CA THR A 63 4.10 -1.28 4.59
C THR A 63 3.90 -0.86 3.15
N ASP A 64 3.13 0.19 2.97
CA ASP A 64 2.97 0.86 1.68
C ASP A 64 3.96 2.00 1.59
N LEU A 65 4.67 2.10 0.48
CA LEU A 65 5.53 3.24 0.19
C LEU A 65 5.01 3.93 -1.06
N PHE A 66 4.60 5.19 -0.88
CA PHE A 66 4.17 6.04 -1.98
C PHE A 66 5.25 7.07 -2.26
N ASN A 67 5.66 7.18 -3.51
CA ASN A 67 6.48 8.30 -3.95
C ASN A 67 5.61 9.21 -4.79
N LEU A 68 5.58 10.48 -4.42
CA LEU A 68 4.65 11.45 -4.99
C LEU A 68 5.43 12.60 -5.62
N VAL A 69 4.88 13.15 -6.69
CA VAL A 69 5.39 14.37 -7.30
C VAL A 69 4.26 15.36 -7.42
N ARG A 70 4.58 16.66 -7.27
CA ARG A 70 3.59 17.71 -7.45
C ARG A 70 3.80 18.34 -8.82
N THR A 71 2.73 18.37 -9.61
CA THR A 71 2.71 18.96 -10.94
C THR A 71 1.46 19.82 -11.05
N ASP A 72 1.63 21.08 -11.46
CA ASP A 72 0.53 22.04 -11.62
C ASP A 72 -0.35 22.15 -10.36
N GLY A 73 0.31 22.15 -9.20
CA GLY A 73 -0.37 22.31 -7.91
C GLY A 73 -1.06 21.04 -7.41
N LYS A 74 -0.89 19.92 -8.09
CA LYS A 74 -1.52 18.64 -7.69
C LYS A 74 -0.48 17.59 -7.40
N TRP A 75 -0.69 16.84 -6.32
CA TRP A 75 0.15 15.70 -5.98
C TRP A 75 -0.31 14.48 -6.75
N LEU A 76 0.64 13.81 -7.40
CA LEU A 76 0.40 12.61 -8.18
C LEU A 76 1.29 11.49 -7.64
N ILE A 77 0.78 10.26 -7.67
CA ILE A 77 1.55 9.09 -7.28
C ILE A 77 2.50 8.74 -8.44
N ALA A 78 3.79 8.95 -8.21
CA ALA A 78 4.80 8.61 -9.21
C ALA A 78 5.06 7.11 -9.24
N ASN A 79 5.12 6.47 -8.06
CA ASN A 79 5.18 5.03 -7.96
C ASN A 79 4.69 4.58 -6.59
N PHE A 80 4.46 3.28 -6.48
CA PHE A 80 3.95 2.66 -5.27
C PHE A 80 4.62 1.30 -5.11
N VAL A 81 5.13 1.03 -3.93
CA VAL A 81 5.72 -0.25 -3.57
C VAL A 81 5.09 -0.70 -2.26
N ALA A 82 4.74 -1.97 -2.18
CA ALA A 82 4.22 -2.52 -0.94
C ALA A 82 4.98 -3.78 -0.55
N ALA A 83 5.38 -3.85 0.70
CA ALA A 83 5.90 -5.06 1.30
C ALA A 83 4.77 -5.72 2.07
N VAL A 84 4.51 -6.98 1.78
CA VAL A 84 3.36 -7.70 2.32
C VAL A 84 3.84 -8.95 3.06
N ARG A 85 3.27 -9.20 4.23
CA ARG A 85 3.56 -10.41 5.00
C ARG A 85 2.31 -10.92 5.68
N LYS A 86 2.30 -12.21 6.00
CA LYS A 86 1.20 -12.85 6.71
C LYS A 86 1.41 -12.84 8.22
N ASP A 87 2.65 -12.76 8.66
CA ASP A 87 3.01 -12.79 10.07
C ASP A 87 2.87 -11.39 10.67
N CYS A 88 1.66 -11.03 11.07
CA CYS A 88 1.32 -9.69 11.52
C CYS A 88 1.31 -9.53 13.03
N GLY A 89 1.28 -10.63 13.76
CA GLY A 89 1.23 -10.59 15.22
C GLY A 89 2.58 -10.60 15.89
N ALA A 90 3.62 -10.95 15.17
CA ALA A 90 4.97 -11.03 15.73
C ALA A 90 5.62 -9.66 15.71
N LYS A 91 5.87 -9.14 16.85
CA LYS A 91 6.55 -7.86 17.01
C LYS A 91 7.78 -8.02 17.84
#